data_acf1fb72a7786470ba2d59c9fab0d138
#
_entry.id   acf1fb72a7786470ba2d59c9fab0d138
#
_cell.length_a   1.000
_cell.length_b   1.000
_cell.length_c   1.000
_cell.angle_alpha   90.00
_cell.angle_beta   90.00
_cell.angle_gamma   90.00
#
_symmetry.space_group_name_H-M   'P 1'
#
loop_
_entity.id
_entity.type
_entity.pdbx_description
1 polymer ?
#
loop_
_entity_poly.entity_id
_entity_poly.type
_entity_poly.pdbx_seq_one_letter_code
_entity_poly.pdbx_strand_id
1 'polypeptide(L)'
;FEICGYSCRGYGPRSLTHYFGGENEGKPKWPDMRRFDNNGDFTLRDRADLEQFFGMWADLSQRLNVGVHCGEMAVYHKCPHDTAMRWLEDTLDVLKSYNIGWAFWNLRGKFGIMDNGRSDIEMTDFHGHKLDIKMLKLLHKY
;
A
#
# COMPACT_ATOMS: atom_id res chain seq x y z
N PHE A 1 -31.58 -4.58 -11.60
CA PHE A 1 -30.40 -5.27 -11.07
C PHE A 1 -29.46 -4.25 -10.48
N GLU A 2 -29.21 -4.35 -9.21
CA GLU A 2 -28.24 -3.48 -8.55
C GLU A 2 -26.85 -3.89 -9.03
N ILE A 3 -26.09 -2.93 -9.55
CA ILE A 3 -24.68 -3.13 -9.89
C ILE A 3 -23.95 -3.15 -8.55
N CYS A 4 -23.45 -4.31 -8.16
CA CYS A 4 -22.72 -4.53 -6.93
C CYS A 4 -21.22 -4.72 -7.23
N GLY A 5 -20.36 -4.27 -6.33
CA GLY A 5 -18.93 -4.48 -6.38
C GLY A 5 -18.37 -4.65 -4.97
N TYR A 6 -17.16 -5.20 -4.88
CA TYR A 6 -16.46 -5.33 -3.60
C TYR A 6 -15.28 -4.36 -3.52
N SER A 7 -15.07 -3.81 -2.33
CA SER A 7 -13.90 -2.98 -2.04
C SER A 7 -13.02 -3.71 -1.00
N CYS A 8 -11.83 -4.10 -1.40
CA CYS A 8 -10.82 -4.58 -0.47
C CYS A 8 -9.93 -3.43 0.02
N ARG A 9 -9.09 -3.71 1.02
CA ARG A 9 -8.11 -2.77 1.55
C ARG A 9 -6.70 -3.32 1.40
N GLY A 10 -5.78 -2.48 0.93
CA GLY A 10 -4.39 -2.82 0.67
C GLY A 10 -3.43 -2.34 1.75
N TYR A 11 -3.74 -2.54 3.03
CA TYR A 11 -2.89 -2.11 4.14
C TYR A 11 -2.03 -3.22 4.76
N GLY A 12 -1.82 -4.31 4.06
CA GLY A 12 -0.98 -5.39 4.56
C GLY A 12 0.49 -5.28 4.10
N PRO A 13 1.48 -5.54 4.96
CA PRO A 13 1.35 -5.80 6.41
C PRO A 13 1.18 -4.50 7.22
N ARG A 14 0.33 -4.52 8.23
CA ARG A 14 0.09 -3.34 9.08
C ARG A 14 1.34 -2.84 9.80
N SER A 15 2.23 -3.73 10.16
CA SER A 15 3.54 -3.42 10.75
C SER A 15 4.43 -2.54 9.85
N LEU A 16 4.16 -2.48 8.56
CA LEU A 16 4.81 -1.58 7.60
C LEU A 16 3.93 -0.37 7.32
N THR A 17 2.69 -0.62 6.90
CA THR A 17 1.79 0.45 6.44
C THR A 17 1.37 1.38 7.56
N HIS A 18 1.29 0.88 8.81
CA HIS A 18 0.95 1.63 10.01
C HIS A 18 2.11 1.66 11.02
N TYR A 19 3.33 1.75 10.53
CA TYR A 19 4.49 1.95 11.39
C TYR A 19 4.52 3.37 11.93
N PHE A 20 4.26 3.53 13.22
CA PHE A 20 4.20 4.85 13.87
C PHE A 20 5.53 5.30 14.48
N GLY A 21 6.58 4.49 14.40
CA GLY A 21 7.90 4.83 14.90
C GLY A 21 8.07 4.60 16.41
N GLY A 22 7.47 3.55 16.96
CA GLY A 22 7.64 3.16 18.36
C GLY A 22 9.08 2.77 18.70
N GLU A 23 9.56 3.14 19.89
CA GLU A 23 10.95 2.90 20.32
C GLU A 23 11.32 1.41 20.36
N ASN A 24 10.35 0.53 20.60
CA ASN A 24 10.53 -0.92 20.67
C ASN A 24 10.21 -1.64 19.34
N GLU A 25 9.77 -0.92 18.33
CA GLU A 25 9.46 -1.46 17.02
C GLU A 25 10.69 -1.30 16.11
N GLY A 26 11.32 -2.40 15.73
CA GLY A 26 12.36 -2.37 14.70
C GLY A 26 11.80 -1.75 13.40
N LYS A 27 12.62 -0.94 12.69
CA LYS A 27 12.21 -0.35 11.41
C LYS A 27 11.67 -1.42 10.46
N PRO A 28 10.52 -1.19 9.84
CA PRO A 28 9.95 -2.15 8.88
C PRO A 28 10.87 -2.33 7.68
N LYS A 29 10.82 -3.52 7.09
CA LYS A 29 11.52 -3.86 5.85
C LYS A 29 10.52 -4.40 4.84
N TRP A 30 10.88 -4.34 3.58
CA TRP A 30 10.15 -4.99 2.52
C TRP A 30 11.12 -5.52 1.45
N PRO A 31 11.06 -6.81 1.11
CA PRO A 31 10.30 -7.88 1.81
C PRO A 31 10.84 -8.15 3.22
N ASP A 32 10.01 -8.73 4.11
CA ASP A 32 10.43 -9.14 5.45
C ASP A 32 9.98 -10.57 5.81
N MET A 33 10.81 -11.53 5.47
CA MET A 33 10.57 -12.96 5.71
C MET A 33 10.59 -13.38 7.19
N ARG A 34 11.00 -12.48 8.10
CA ARG A 34 11.13 -12.78 9.53
C ARG A 34 9.84 -12.58 10.32
N ARG A 35 8.83 -11.99 9.70
CA ARG A 35 7.57 -11.67 10.38
C ARG A 35 6.63 -12.85 10.31
N PHE A 36 6.36 -13.42 11.49
CA PHE A 36 5.30 -14.37 11.72
C PHE A 36 4.26 -13.67 12.60
N ASP A 37 3.00 -13.67 12.19
CA ASP A 37 1.92 -13.33 13.09
C ASP A 37 1.64 -14.55 13.97
N ASN A 38 1.78 -14.38 15.28
CA ASN A 38 1.54 -15.44 16.26
C ASN A 38 0.04 -15.77 16.42
N ASN A 39 -0.85 -14.98 15.79
CA ASN A 39 -2.31 -15.11 15.92
C ASN A 39 -2.96 -15.88 14.75
N GLY A 40 -2.18 -16.42 13.83
CA GLY A 40 -2.69 -17.16 12.67
C GLY A 40 -3.28 -16.28 11.57
N ASP A 41 -3.16 -14.96 11.67
CA ASP A 41 -3.55 -14.05 10.61
C ASP A 41 -2.57 -14.11 9.44
N PHE A 42 -3.11 -13.92 8.24
CA PHE A 42 -2.33 -13.92 7.00
C PHE A 42 -1.36 -12.73 6.99
N THR A 43 -0.09 -12.98 7.26
CA THR A 43 0.96 -11.95 7.28
C THR A 43 1.59 -11.80 5.91
N LEU A 44 1.40 -10.64 5.28
CA LEU A 44 2.06 -10.31 4.02
C LEU A 44 3.53 -10.00 4.27
N ARG A 45 4.43 -10.84 3.74
CA ARG A 45 5.89 -10.77 3.94
C ARG A 45 6.64 -10.31 2.71
N ASP A 46 6.10 -10.62 1.56
CA ASP A 46 6.71 -10.35 0.27
C ASP A 46 5.66 -10.23 -0.85
N ARG A 47 6.14 -10.07 -2.09
CA ARG A 47 5.29 -9.97 -3.27
C ARG A 47 4.42 -11.21 -3.48
N ALA A 48 4.91 -12.41 -3.23
CA ALA A 48 4.13 -13.64 -3.43
C ALA A 48 2.91 -13.69 -2.49
N ASP A 49 3.08 -13.22 -1.25
CA ASP A 49 1.96 -13.10 -0.31
C ASP A 49 0.94 -12.04 -0.78
N LEU A 50 1.39 -10.93 -1.41
CA LEU A 50 0.49 -9.95 -2.04
C LEU A 50 -0.28 -10.57 -3.22
N GLU A 51 0.40 -11.34 -4.06
CA GLU A 51 -0.22 -12.07 -5.18
C GLU A 51 -1.29 -13.04 -4.69
N GLN A 52 -1.01 -13.78 -3.63
CA GLN A 52 -2.00 -14.68 -3.02
C GLN A 52 -3.20 -13.89 -2.46
N PHE A 53 -2.96 -12.80 -1.73
CA PHE A 53 -4.02 -11.99 -1.13
C PHE A 53 -4.93 -11.35 -2.19
N PHE A 54 -4.36 -10.67 -3.18
CA PHE A 54 -5.17 -10.05 -4.23
C PHE A 54 -5.73 -11.06 -5.23
N GLY A 55 -5.07 -12.20 -5.42
CA GLY A 55 -5.57 -13.32 -6.21
C GLY A 55 -6.90 -13.86 -5.69
N MET A 56 -7.07 -13.97 -4.36
CA MET A 56 -8.36 -14.36 -3.76
C MET A 56 -9.50 -13.39 -4.13
N TRP A 57 -9.20 -12.08 -4.20
CA TRP A 57 -10.18 -11.07 -4.62
C TRP A 57 -10.47 -11.14 -6.12
N ALA A 58 -9.47 -11.41 -6.95
CA ALA A 58 -9.64 -11.62 -8.39
C ALA A 58 -10.49 -12.85 -8.67
N ASP A 59 -10.25 -13.96 -7.98
CA ASP A 59 -11.05 -15.17 -8.07
C ASP A 59 -12.51 -14.94 -7.64
N LEU A 60 -12.72 -14.17 -6.57
CA LEU A 60 -14.06 -13.79 -6.14
C LEU A 60 -14.78 -12.97 -7.21
N SER A 61 -14.09 -12.00 -7.79
CA SER A 61 -14.59 -11.18 -8.90
C SER A 61 -15.08 -12.04 -10.06
N GLN A 62 -14.27 -13.01 -10.49
CA GLN A 62 -14.62 -13.91 -11.59
C GLN A 62 -15.80 -14.83 -11.23
N ARG A 63 -15.78 -15.46 -10.06
CA ARG A 63 -16.84 -16.39 -9.63
C ARG A 63 -18.21 -15.73 -9.51
N LEU A 64 -18.25 -14.48 -9.04
CA LEU A 64 -19.49 -13.75 -8.81
C LEU A 64 -19.86 -12.81 -9.95
N ASN A 65 -18.99 -12.68 -10.97
CA ASN A 65 -19.12 -11.72 -12.07
C ASN A 65 -19.40 -10.27 -11.54
N VAL A 66 -18.59 -9.83 -10.58
CA VAL A 66 -18.70 -8.50 -9.95
C VAL A 66 -17.35 -7.80 -9.98
N GLY A 67 -17.36 -6.46 -10.00
CA GLY A 67 -16.13 -5.68 -9.90
C GLY A 67 -15.47 -5.78 -8.53
N VAL A 68 -14.13 -5.78 -8.48
CA VAL A 68 -13.34 -5.62 -7.27
C VAL A 68 -12.42 -4.42 -7.40
N HIS A 69 -12.27 -3.68 -6.33
CA HIS A 69 -11.47 -2.47 -6.28
C HIS A 69 -10.75 -2.39 -4.93
N CYS A 70 -9.47 -2.05 -4.94
CA CYS A 70 -8.71 -1.75 -3.72
C CYS A 70 -9.00 -0.30 -3.31
N GLY A 71 -10.01 -0.09 -2.46
CA GLY A 71 -10.55 1.23 -2.13
C GLY A 71 -9.64 2.10 -1.28
N GLU A 72 -8.68 1.49 -0.59
CA GLU A 72 -7.68 2.21 0.20
C GLU A 72 -6.38 1.43 0.27
N MET A 73 -5.27 2.11 0.00
CA MET A 73 -3.91 1.65 0.31
C MET A 73 -2.99 2.85 0.51
N ALA A 74 -2.06 2.75 1.44
CA ALA A 74 -1.01 3.75 1.66
C ALA A 74 -0.02 3.28 2.73
N VAL A 75 0.99 4.10 3.00
CA VAL A 75 1.99 3.87 4.05
C VAL A 75 2.15 5.14 4.89
N TYR A 76 2.11 4.97 6.20
CA TYR A 76 2.33 6.07 7.14
C TYR A 76 3.73 6.66 7.00
N HIS A 77 3.86 7.96 7.07
CA HIS A 77 5.10 8.70 6.78
C HIS A 77 6.32 8.35 7.66
N LYS A 78 6.13 7.66 8.77
CA LYS A 78 7.23 7.18 9.64
C LYS A 78 7.90 5.90 9.12
N CYS A 79 7.25 5.15 8.25
CA CYS A 79 7.90 4.03 7.56
C CYS A 79 9.03 4.57 6.69
N PRO A 80 10.24 3.97 6.71
CA PRO A 80 11.33 4.40 5.84
C PRO A 80 10.89 4.48 4.38
N HIS A 81 11.22 5.60 3.71
CA HIS A 81 10.72 5.89 2.37
C HIS A 81 11.04 4.79 1.35
N ASP A 82 12.28 4.30 1.33
CA ASP A 82 12.68 3.24 0.40
C ASP A 82 11.92 1.93 0.63
N THR A 83 11.59 1.62 1.88
CA THR A 83 10.75 0.47 2.22
C THR A 83 9.32 0.67 1.74
N ALA A 84 8.76 1.86 1.98
CA ALA A 84 7.43 2.24 1.52
C ALA A 84 7.31 2.16 -0.02
N MET A 85 8.33 2.66 -0.73
CA MET A 85 8.36 2.67 -2.19
C MET A 85 8.40 1.25 -2.78
N ARG A 86 9.25 0.35 -2.25
CA ARG A 86 9.31 -1.05 -2.70
C ARG A 86 7.99 -1.78 -2.47
N TRP A 87 7.41 -1.62 -1.28
CA TRP A 87 6.11 -2.20 -0.97
C TRP A 87 5.00 -1.67 -1.89
N LEU A 88 4.97 -0.36 -2.11
CA LEU A 88 3.96 0.29 -2.95
C LEU A 88 4.09 -0.17 -4.41
N GLU A 89 5.31 -0.26 -4.93
CA GLU A 89 5.56 -0.74 -6.30
C GLU A 89 5.07 -2.18 -6.50
N ASP A 90 5.43 -3.09 -5.58
CA ASP A 90 4.94 -4.48 -5.64
C ASP A 90 3.41 -4.56 -5.53
N THR A 91 2.82 -3.77 -4.63
CA THR A 91 1.36 -3.75 -4.45
C THR A 91 0.65 -3.27 -5.72
N LEU A 92 1.10 -2.17 -6.32
CA LEU A 92 0.52 -1.61 -7.55
C LEU A 92 0.68 -2.56 -8.75
N ASP A 93 1.85 -3.19 -8.86
CA ASP A 93 2.14 -4.14 -9.93
C ASP A 93 1.24 -5.39 -9.83
N VAL A 94 1.04 -5.91 -8.62
CA VAL A 94 0.13 -7.04 -8.37
C VAL A 94 -1.32 -6.66 -8.66
N LEU A 95 -1.80 -5.50 -8.19
CA LEU A 95 -3.16 -5.01 -8.48
C LEU A 95 -3.39 -4.88 -10.00
N LYS A 96 -2.40 -4.32 -10.71
CA LYS A 96 -2.45 -4.20 -12.18
C LYS A 96 -2.50 -5.56 -12.85
N SER A 97 -1.72 -6.55 -12.40
CA SER A 97 -1.69 -7.90 -12.96
C SER A 97 -3.04 -8.63 -12.85
N TYR A 98 -3.80 -8.33 -11.81
CA TYR A 98 -5.15 -8.87 -11.58
C TYR A 98 -6.27 -7.97 -12.12
N ASN A 99 -5.95 -6.86 -12.77
CA ASN A 99 -6.91 -5.87 -13.25
C ASN A 99 -7.83 -5.33 -12.15
N ILE A 100 -7.27 -5.15 -10.95
CA ILE A 100 -7.96 -4.56 -9.80
C ILE A 100 -7.64 -3.07 -9.75
N GLY A 101 -8.66 -2.22 -9.88
CA GLY A 101 -8.53 -0.78 -9.70
C GLY A 101 -8.15 -0.43 -8.27
N TRP A 102 -7.56 0.74 -8.05
CA TRP A 102 -7.08 1.14 -6.73
C TRP A 102 -7.31 2.62 -6.43
N ALA A 103 -7.33 2.95 -5.15
CA ALA A 103 -7.31 4.32 -4.66
C ALA A 103 -6.23 4.48 -3.58
N PHE A 104 -5.41 5.52 -3.72
CA PHE A 104 -4.39 5.85 -2.75
C PHE A 104 -4.96 6.70 -1.60
N TRP A 105 -4.69 6.32 -0.37
CA TRP A 105 -5.10 7.05 0.82
C TRP A 105 -3.91 7.81 1.42
N ASN A 106 -3.80 9.10 1.23
CA ASN A 106 -4.68 10.03 0.55
C ASN A 106 -3.82 11.02 -0.28
N LEU A 107 -4.40 12.09 -0.80
CA LEU A 107 -3.61 13.10 -1.49
C LEU A 107 -2.70 13.86 -0.51
N ARG A 108 -3.25 14.32 0.61
CA ARG A 108 -2.58 15.23 1.56
C ARG A 108 -2.68 14.73 2.99
N GLY A 109 -1.55 14.77 3.74
CA GLY A 109 -1.45 14.35 5.13
C GLY A 109 -0.56 13.13 5.31
N LYS A 110 -0.52 12.57 6.50
CA LYS A 110 0.51 11.61 6.96
C LYS A 110 0.61 10.30 6.16
N PHE A 111 -0.38 9.94 5.40
CA PHE A 111 -0.38 8.83 4.46
C PHE A 111 -0.28 9.28 3.00
N GLY A 112 -0.37 10.59 2.75
CA GLY A 112 -0.45 11.16 1.43
C GLY A 112 0.89 11.38 0.75
N ILE A 113 0.80 11.83 -0.50
CA ILE A 113 1.97 12.25 -1.28
C ILE A 113 2.34 13.72 -1.03
N MET A 114 1.43 14.49 -0.42
CA MET A 114 1.60 15.92 -0.21
C MET A 114 1.49 16.26 1.28
N ASP A 115 2.35 17.14 1.77
CA ASP A 115 2.42 17.63 3.16
C ASP A 115 2.41 16.48 4.20
N ASN A 116 3.04 15.36 3.87
CA ASN A 116 3.01 14.16 4.70
C ASN A 116 3.92 14.23 5.94
N GLY A 117 4.82 15.22 6.01
CA GLY A 117 5.72 15.43 7.13
C GLY A 117 6.89 14.44 7.19
N ARG A 118 7.25 13.80 6.07
CA ARG A 118 8.47 13.00 5.98
C ARG A 118 9.71 13.88 6.16
N SER A 119 10.71 13.33 6.82
CA SER A 119 12.02 13.95 7.03
C SER A 119 13.18 13.10 6.50
N ASP A 120 12.88 11.93 5.94
CA ASP A 120 13.86 10.96 5.44
C ASP A 120 14.14 11.11 3.94
N ILE A 121 13.47 12.05 3.28
CA ILE A 121 13.68 12.45 1.88
C ILE A 121 13.61 13.98 1.73
N GLU A 122 14.17 14.48 0.65
CA GLU A 122 13.91 15.83 0.19
C GLU A 122 12.58 15.91 -0.54
N MET A 123 11.70 16.80 -0.06
CA MET A 123 10.38 17.06 -0.65
C MET A 123 10.47 18.19 -1.67
N THR A 124 9.77 18.06 -2.78
CA THR A 124 9.70 19.08 -3.82
C THR A 124 8.67 20.15 -3.46
N ASP A 125 8.99 21.44 -3.65
CA ASP A 125 7.97 22.50 -3.54
C ASP A 125 7.01 22.41 -4.73
N PHE A 126 5.74 22.43 -4.43
CA PHE A 126 4.64 22.44 -5.41
C PHE A 126 3.56 23.42 -4.96
N HIS A 127 3.61 24.63 -5.50
CA HIS A 127 2.67 25.72 -5.17
C HIS A 127 2.54 25.99 -3.66
N GLY A 128 3.66 25.98 -2.94
CA GLY A 128 3.71 26.19 -1.49
C GLY A 128 3.42 24.96 -0.64
N HIS A 129 3.24 23.79 -1.26
CA HIS A 129 3.08 22.51 -0.61
C HIS A 129 4.33 21.64 -0.77
N LYS A 130 4.54 20.70 0.14
CA LYS A 130 5.65 19.75 0.09
C LYS A 130 5.19 18.44 -0.55
N LEU A 131 5.71 18.15 -1.75
CA LEU A 131 5.33 17.00 -2.58
C LEU A 131 6.41 15.92 -2.57
N ASP A 132 6.00 14.67 -2.33
CA ASP A 132 6.80 13.48 -2.57
C ASP A 132 6.77 13.15 -4.07
N ILE A 133 7.69 13.77 -4.82
CA ILE A 133 7.73 13.60 -6.29
C ILE A 133 8.10 12.17 -6.71
N LYS A 134 8.85 11.42 -5.88
CA LYS A 134 9.19 10.02 -6.18
C LYS A 134 7.96 9.14 -6.11
N MET A 135 7.17 9.31 -5.04
CA MET A 135 5.92 8.56 -4.88
C MET A 135 4.91 8.94 -5.96
N LEU A 136 4.76 10.23 -6.29
CA LEU A 136 3.90 10.67 -7.40
C LEU A 136 4.30 10.01 -8.72
N LYS A 137 5.59 9.98 -9.06
CA LYS A 137 6.08 9.33 -10.29
C LYS A 137 5.79 7.83 -10.30
N LEU A 138 5.89 7.16 -9.15
CA LEU A 138 5.52 5.76 -9.04
C LEU A 138 4.03 5.55 -9.29
N LEU A 139 3.16 6.34 -8.67
CA LEU A 139 1.70 6.25 -8.88
C LEU A 139 1.31 6.49 -10.34
N HIS A 140 2.00 7.39 -11.05
CA HIS A 140 1.75 7.67 -12.47
C HIS A 140 2.18 6.54 -13.42
N LYS A 141 3.01 5.60 -12.97
CA LYS A 141 3.44 4.43 -13.75
C LYS A 141 2.33 3.38 -13.88
N TYR A 142 1.39 3.37 -12.96
CA TYR A 142 0.33 2.37 -12.85
C TYR A 142 -1.06 2.96 -13.07
#